data_817d8144fac3dfc877cb0d9b6ab6e90d
#
_entry.id   817d8144fac3dfc877cb0d9b6ab6e90d
#
_cell.length_a   1.000
_cell.length_b   1.000
_cell.length_c   1.000
_cell.angle_alpha   90.00
_cell.angle_beta   90.00
_cell.angle_gamma   90.00
#
_symmetry.space_group_name_H-M   'P 1'
#
loop_
_entity.id
_entity.type
_entity.pdbx_description
1 polymer ?
#
loop_
_entity_poly.entity_id
_entity_poly.type
_entity_poly.pdbx_seq_one_letter_code
_entity_poly.pdbx_strand_id
1 'polypeptide(L)'
;KVGVRAENTSLLHEFTVSPRASVSYKSSKNSQFSLAYGQFYQNPKNDYLKFSQDFDSENTSHLIANFQSVKQGQIFRIEAYHKAYNSLVKYTDLQPNFTSDFNNKGDGFAKGFDIFWRQNGKIKNTDYWVSYSYLDTERDYRNYPTAARPSFASKHNLSIVTKHWIEDWKSQIGFSYQFASGRNYTNPNEPGFLNNETKNFNNLSFNWAYLIDQQKILYFSVNNILGTKNVFGYDYKNTPNTNGHFDRKAIIPNADSFFFVGFFWTISDDKKSNQLDNL
;
A
#
# COMPACT_ATOMS: atom_id res chain seq x y z
N LYS A 1 10.61 -21.79 -13.85
CA LYS A 1 10.07 -22.51 -12.70
C LYS A 1 8.61 -22.81 -12.95
N VAL A 2 8.15 -24.03 -12.61
CA VAL A 2 6.73 -24.44 -12.67
C VAL A 2 6.41 -25.04 -11.30
N GLY A 3 5.22 -24.80 -10.79
CA GLY A 3 4.73 -25.34 -9.54
C GLY A 3 3.23 -25.48 -9.54
N VAL A 4 2.74 -26.38 -8.73
CA VAL A 4 1.31 -26.59 -8.48
C VAL A 4 1.14 -26.66 -6.96
N ARG A 5 0.13 -25.98 -6.43
CA ARG A 5 -0.30 -26.12 -5.04
C ARG A 5 -1.72 -26.67 -5.03
N ALA A 6 -1.93 -27.71 -4.25
CA ALA A 6 -3.23 -28.29 -4.01
C ALA A 6 -3.60 -28.07 -2.55
N GLU A 7 -4.83 -27.63 -2.30
CA GLU A 7 -5.33 -27.34 -0.95
C GLU A 7 -6.74 -27.90 -0.81
N ASN A 8 -7.02 -28.44 0.38
CA ASN A 8 -8.35 -28.86 0.78
C ASN A 8 -8.79 -28.06 1.98
N THR A 9 -9.92 -27.38 1.86
CA THR A 9 -10.54 -26.65 2.97
C THR A 9 -11.76 -27.43 3.48
N SER A 10 -11.69 -27.93 4.70
CA SER A 10 -12.81 -28.62 5.33
C SER A 10 -13.97 -27.68 5.64
N LEU A 11 -13.69 -26.38 5.83
CA LEU A 11 -14.71 -25.38 6.14
C LEU A 11 -15.68 -25.13 4.98
N LEU A 12 -15.16 -25.16 3.74
CA LEU A 12 -15.95 -24.93 2.52
C LEU A 12 -16.20 -26.25 1.76
N HIS A 13 -15.68 -27.37 2.26
CA HIS A 13 -15.74 -28.69 1.57
C HIS A 13 -15.20 -28.62 0.14
N GLU A 14 -14.15 -27.81 -0.09
CA GLU A 14 -13.61 -27.51 -1.41
C GLU A 14 -12.15 -27.98 -1.55
N PHE A 15 -11.82 -28.49 -2.74
CA PHE A 15 -10.47 -28.79 -3.16
C PHE A 15 -10.03 -27.86 -4.29
N THR A 16 -8.95 -27.13 -4.07
CA THR A 16 -8.44 -26.13 -5.04
C THR A 16 -7.06 -26.52 -5.57
N VAL A 17 -6.79 -26.16 -6.83
CA VAL A 17 -5.51 -26.38 -7.50
C VAL A 17 -5.00 -25.07 -8.07
N SER A 18 -3.82 -24.65 -7.64
CA SER A 18 -3.17 -23.38 -7.96
C SER A 18 -1.93 -23.59 -8.83
N PRO A 19 -2.02 -23.61 -10.15
CA PRO A 19 -0.86 -23.69 -11.03
C PRO A 19 -0.10 -22.36 -11.03
N ARG A 20 1.24 -22.43 -11.13
CA ARG A 20 2.14 -21.29 -11.18
C ARG A 20 3.29 -21.57 -12.14
N ALA A 21 3.65 -20.58 -12.93
CA ALA A 21 4.79 -20.67 -13.83
C ALA A 21 5.56 -19.35 -13.84
N SER A 22 6.87 -19.40 -13.93
CA SER A 22 7.69 -18.22 -14.14
C SER A 22 8.91 -18.53 -14.99
N VAL A 23 9.29 -17.57 -15.80
CA VAL A 23 10.51 -17.57 -16.60
C VAL A 23 11.30 -16.31 -16.29
N SER A 24 12.63 -16.45 -16.21
CA SER A 24 13.53 -15.32 -16.01
C SER A 24 14.67 -15.42 -17.00
N TYR A 25 15.02 -14.29 -17.60
CA TYR A 25 16.10 -14.16 -18.56
C TYR A 25 17.09 -13.09 -18.08
N LYS A 26 18.35 -13.49 -17.85
CA LYS A 26 19.43 -12.58 -17.53
C LYS A 26 19.93 -11.92 -18.80
N SER A 27 19.60 -10.65 -19.03
CA SER A 27 20.04 -9.87 -20.19
C SER A 27 21.49 -9.39 -20.03
N SER A 28 21.99 -9.32 -18.79
CA SER A 28 23.39 -9.00 -18.46
C SER A 28 23.77 -9.55 -17.07
N LYS A 29 25.04 -9.33 -16.66
CA LYS A 29 25.48 -9.67 -15.29
C LYS A 29 24.64 -8.99 -14.20
N ASN A 30 24.06 -7.83 -14.52
CA ASN A 30 23.38 -6.95 -13.55
C ASN A 30 21.90 -6.79 -13.84
N SER A 31 21.36 -7.36 -14.92
CA SER A 31 19.98 -7.10 -15.35
C SER A 31 19.24 -8.37 -15.70
N GLN A 32 17.95 -8.42 -15.36
CA GLN A 32 17.09 -9.57 -15.56
C GLN A 32 15.69 -9.11 -15.92
N PHE A 33 15.08 -9.81 -16.87
CA PHE A 33 13.65 -9.80 -17.15
C PHE A 33 13.01 -11.03 -16.54
N SER A 34 11.78 -10.88 -16.05
CA SER A 34 10.99 -11.99 -15.52
C SER A 34 9.54 -11.85 -15.94
N LEU A 35 8.92 -13.00 -16.24
CA LEU A 35 7.49 -13.11 -16.49
C LEU A 35 6.95 -14.20 -15.59
N ALA A 36 5.85 -13.93 -14.89
CA ALA A 36 5.22 -14.88 -13.99
C ALA A 36 3.70 -14.90 -14.21
N TYR A 37 3.14 -16.09 -14.13
CA TYR A 37 1.70 -16.33 -14.09
C TYR A 37 1.37 -17.25 -12.92
N GLY A 38 0.23 -17.02 -12.24
CA GLY A 38 -0.24 -17.92 -11.20
C GLY A 38 -1.71 -17.73 -10.89
N GLN A 39 -2.36 -18.81 -10.45
CA GLN A 39 -3.67 -18.80 -9.83
C GLN A 39 -3.53 -18.94 -8.32
N PHE A 40 -4.43 -18.27 -7.59
CA PHE A 40 -4.43 -18.24 -6.14
C PHE A 40 -5.87 -18.30 -5.64
N TYR A 41 -6.09 -19.05 -4.58
CA TYR A 41 -7.37 -19.18 -3.91
C TYR A 41 -7.24 -18.74 -2.46
N GLN A 42 -8.32 -18.18 -1.94
CA GLN A 42 -8.44 -17.86 -0.52
C GLN A 42 -9.87 -18.06 -0.05
N ASN A 43 -10.04 -18.48 1.18
CA ASN A 43 -11.36 -18.53 1.78
C ASN A 43 -11.93 -17.10 1.90
N PRO A 44 -13.26 -16.93 1.80
CA PRO A 44 -13.91 -15.70 2.18
C PRO A 44 -13.52 -15.25 3.59
N LYS A 45 -13.66 -13.96 3.86
CA LYS A 45 -13.32 -13.40 5.18
C LYS A 45 -14.18 -14.01 6.28
N ASN A 46 -13.62 -14.16 7.47
CA ASN A 46 -14.33 -14.62 8.66
C ASN A 46 -15.57 -13.78 8.98
N ASP A 47 -15.59 -12.50 8.58
CA ASP A 47 -16.75 -11.62 8.71
C ASP A 47 -17.98 -12.10 7.92
N TYR A 48 -17.79 -12.93 6.89
CA TYR A 48 -18.86 -13.55 6.11
C TYR A 48 -19.10 -14.99 6.59
N LEU A 49 -18.02 -15.75 6.80
CA LEU A 49 -18.07 -17.16 7.20
C LEU A 49 -18.79 -17.40 8.53
N LYS A 50 -18.86 -16.41 9.42
CA LYS A 50 -19.66 -16.49 10.66
C LYS A 50 -21.15 -16.47 10.42
N PHE A 51 -21.62 -16.01 9.25
CA PHE A 51 -23.04 -15.92 8.90
C PHE A 51 -23.47 -17.02 7.93
N SER A 52 -22.58 -17.46 7.05
CA SER A 52 -22.80 -18.53 6.09
C SER A 52 -21.50 -19.31 5.84
N GLN A 53 -21.62 -20.57 5.52
CA GLN A 53 -20.51 -21.43 5.05
C GLN A 53 -20.73 -21.93 3.62
N ASP A 54 -21.83 -21.50 3.00
CA ASP A 54 -22.16 -21.81 1.61
C ASP A 54 -21.48 -20.84 0.66
N PHE A 55 -20.15 -20.97 0.59
CA PHE A 55 -19.27 -20.16 -0.26
C PHE A 55 -18.28 -21.03 -1.02
N ASP A 56 -17.93 -20.59 -2.21
CA ASP A 56 -16.71 -21.01 -2.90
C ASP A 56 -15.51 -20.15 -2.46
N SER A 57 -14.29 -20.68 -2.63
CA SER A 57 -13.07 -19.88 -2.46
C SER A 57 -13.02 -18.74 -3.46
N GLU A 58 -12.73 -17.54 -2.99
CA GLU A 58 -12.37 -16.41 -3.86
C GLU A 58 -11.09 -16.75 -4.60
N ASN A 59 -11.01 -16.46 -5.89
CA ASN A 59 -9.82 -16.77 -6.67
C ASN A 59 -9.30 -15.56 -7.46
N THR A 60 -8.01 -15.60 -7.77
CA THR A 60 -7.36 -14.58 -8.58
C THR A 60 -6.29 -15.17 -9.47
N SER A 61 -6.23 -14.68 -10.72
CA SER A 61 -5.11 -14.94 -11.62
C SER A 61 -4.20 -13.72 -11.71
N HIS A 62 -2.88 -13.93 -11.62
CA HIS A 62 -1.88 -12.87 -11.73
C HIS A 62 -1.00 -13.10 -12.94
N LEU A 63 -0.82 -12.06 -13.74
CA LEU A 63 0.21 -11.97 -14.77
C LEU A 63 1.12 -10.80 -14.43
N ILE A 64 2.41 -11.07 -14.27
CA ILE A 64 3.40 -10.08 -13.81
C ILE A 64 4.61 -10.12 -14.75
N ALA A 65 5.00 -8.95 -15.26
CA ALA A 65 6.24 -8.76 -16.02
C ALA A 65 7.13 -7.80 -15.22
N ASN A 66 8.39 -8.19 -15.02
CA ASN A 66 9.35 -7.44 -14.21
C ASN A 66 10.67 -7.28 -14.97
N PHE A 67 11.26 -6.10 -14.88
CA PHE A 67 12.65 -5.84 -15.23
C PHE A 67 13.38 -5.28 -14.01
N GLN A 68 14.54 -5.86 -13.71
CA GLN A 68 15.39 -5.38 -12.63
C GLN A 68 16.83 -5.22 -13.12
N SER A 69 17.47 -4.14 -12.72
CA SER A 69 18.90 -3.90 -12.89
C SER A 69 19.52 -3.51 -11.55
N VAL A 70 20.55 -4.27 -11.15
CA VAL A 70 21.30 -4.04 -9.90
C VAL A 70 22.76 -3.84 -10.26
N LYS A 71 23.23 -2.61 -10.16
CA LYS A 71 24.64 -2.23 -10.36
C LYS A 71 25.19 -1.72 -9.03
N GLN A 72 26.51 -1.56 -8.94
CA GLN A 72 27.12 -1.00 -7.74
C GLN A 72 26.45 0.34 -7.35
N GLY A 73 25.86 0.40 -6.17
CA GLY A 73 25.16 1.58 -5.65
C GLY A 73 23.84 1.95 -6.34
N GLN A 74 23.36 1.18 -7.33
CA GLN A 74 22.13 1.47 -8.05
C GLN A 74 21.21 0.25 -8.13
N ILE A 75 19.93 0.46 -7.83
CA ILE A 75 18.87 -0.50 -8.07
C ILE A 75 17.78 0.20 -8.90
N PHE A 76 17.46 -0.40 -10.03
CA PHE A 76 16.31 -0.01 -10.84
C PHE A 76 15.39 -1.20 -11.04
N ARG A 77 14.11 -1.05 -10.79
CA ARG A 77 13.08 -2.07 -11.03
C ARG A 77 11.84 -1.42 -11.59
N ILE A 78 11.27 -2.06 -12.59
CA ILE A 78 9.93 -1.79 -13.10
C ILE A 78 9.15 -3.09 -13.15
N GLU A 79 7.92 -3.06 -12.68
CA GLU A 79 7.01 -4.18 -12.70
C GLU A 79 5.68 -3.74 -13.27
N ALA A 80 5.14 -4.48 -14.23
CA ALA A 80 3.79 -4.31 -14.73
C ALA A 80 2.98 -5.55 -14.38
N TYR A 81 1.72 -5.36 -13.99
CA TYR A 81 0.88 -6.46 -13.56
C TYR A 81 -0.58 -6.32 -14.01
N HIS A 82 -1.20 -7.48 -14.19
CA HIS A 82 -2.64 -7.64 -14.33
C HIS A 82 -3.12 -8.75 -13.41
N LYS A 83 -4.12 -8.45 -12.59
CA LYS A 83 -4.77 -9.37 -11.65
C LYS A 83 -6.26 -9.38 -11.96
N ALA A 84 -6.82 -10.56 -12.24
CA ALA A 84 -8.25 -10.75 -12.39
C ALA A 84 -8.78 -11.47 -11.14
N TYR A 85 -9.81 -10.92 -10.53
CA TYR A 85 -10.49 -11.47 -9.35
C TYR A 85 -11.80 -12.10 -9.78
N ASN A 86 -12.09 -13.29 -9.27
CA ASN A 86 -13.34 -13.99 -9.52
C ASN A 86 -13.89 -14.60 -8.22
N SER A 87 -15.15 -14.96 -8.24
CA SER A 87 -15.84 -15.56 -7.09
C SER A 87 -15.78 -14.71 -5.84
N LEU A 88 -15.70 -13.37 -5.98
CA LEU A 88 -15.71 -12.48 -4.82
C LEU A 88 -17.09 -12.51 -4.15
N VAL A 89 -17.10 -12.45 -2.82
CA VAL A 89 -18.35 -12.46 -2.04
C VAL A 89 -19.15 -11.19 -2.30
N LYS A 90 -20.45 -11.39 -2.63
CA LYS A 90 -21.47 -10.33 -2.72
C LYS A 90 -22.60 -10.59 -1.73
N TYR A 91 -23.26 -9.52 -1.33
CA TYR A 91 -24.50 -9.49 -0.53
C TYR A 91 -25.23 -8.16 -0.77
N THR A 92 -26.50 -8.06 -0.43
CA THR A 92 -27.32 -6.87 -0.73
C THR A 92 -27.43 -5.89 0.44
N ASP A 93 -27.27 -6.36 1.66
CA ASP A 93 -27.42 -5.55 2.87
C ASP A 93 -26.30 -4.51 3.05
N LEU A 94 -26.55 -3.45 3.82
CA LEU A 94 -25.51 -2.47 4.18
C LEU A 94 -24.38 -3.10 5.00
N GLN A 95 -24.74 -4.06 5.87
CA GLN A 95 -23.79 -4.87 6.62
C GLN A 95 -24.25 -6.33 6.58
N PRO A 96 -23.31 -7.28 6.46
CA PRO A 96 -23.62 -8.70 6.42
C PRO A 96 -24.22 -9.16 7.75
N ASN A 97 -25.24 -10.02 7.67
CA ASN A 97 -25.95 -10.62 8.81
C ASN A 97 -26.47 -12.02 8.42
N PHE A 98 -27.16 -12.72 9.35
CA PHE A 98 -27.66 -14.09 9.12
C PHE A 98 -28.77 -14.20 8.06
N THR A 99 -29.40 -13.10 7.69
CA THR A 99 -30.47 -13.09 6.66
C THR A 99 -29.97 -12.54 5.32
N SER A 100 -28.69 -12.18 5.23
CA SER A 100 -28.12 -11.64 4.01
C SER A 100 -28.10 -12.66 2.89
N ASP A 101 -28.43 -12.20 1.67
CA ASP A 101 -28.33 -13.01 0.45
C ASP A 101 -26.89 -13.02 -0.05
N PHE A 102 -26.12 -14.01 0.44
CA PHE A 102 -24.72 -14.18 0.06
C PHE A 102 -24.58 -14.96 -1.24
N ASN A 103 -23.58 -14.59 -2.05
CA ASN A 103 -23.18 -15.35 -3.22
C ASN A 103 -21.71 -15.04 -3.60
N ASN A 104 -21.12 -15.86 -4.49
CA ASN A 104 -19.77 -15.70 -5.04
C ASN A 104 -19.75 -15.16 -6.49
N LYS A 105 -20.70 -14.32 -6.88
CA LYS A 105 -20.81 -13.78 -8.25
C LYS A 105 -20.01 -12.50 -8.46
N GLY A 106 -19.25 -12.07 -7.46
CA GLY A 106 -18.43 -10.88 -7.56
C GLY A 106 -17.16 -11.11 -8.38
N ASP A 107 -16.71 -10.06 -9.03
CA ASP A 107 -15.50 -10.04 -9.83
C ASP A 107 -14.74 -8.71 -9.73
N GLY A 108 -13.65 -8.59 -10.45
CA GLY A 108 -12.89 -7.36 -10.51
C GLY A 108 -11.53 -7.54 -11.14
N PHE A 109 -10.81 -6.44 -11.24
CA PHE A 109 -9.43 -6.46 -11.72
C PHE A 109 -8.56 -5.46 -10.97
N ALA A 110 -7.25 -5.67 -11.06
CA ALA A 110 -6.25 -4.66 -10.75
C ALA A 110 -5.12 -4.76 -11.77
N LYS A 111 -4.82 -3.67 -12.45
CA LYS A 111 -3.71 -3.56 -13.40
C LYS A 111 -2.95 -2.28 -13.14
N GLY A 112 -1.67 -2.32 -13.43
CA GLY A 112 -0.84 -1.16 -13.18
C GLY A 112 0.64 -1.44 -13.36
N PHE A 113 1.43 -0.50 -12.90
CA PHE A 113 2.88 -0.67 -12.88
C PHE A 113 3.50 0.04 -11.69
N ASP A 114 4.63 -0.51 -11.24
CA ASP A 114 5.45 0.00 -10.16
C ASP A 114 6.86 0.28 -10.68
N ILE A 115 7.42 1.44 -10.31
CA ILE A 115 8.80 1.81 -10.61
C ILE A 115 9.51 2.05 -9.28
N PHE A 116 10.67 1.45 -9.12
CA PHE A 116 11.56 1.71 -8.01
C PHE A 116 12.97 2.02 -8.52
N TRP A 117 13.52 3.13 -8.06
CA TRP A 117 14.89 3.52 -8.35
C TRP A 117 15.59 3.99 -7.09
N ARG A 118 16.71 3.37 -6.76
CA ARG A 118 17.60 3.76 -5.66
C ARG A 118 18.99 4.02 -6.21
N GLN A 119 19.62 5.04 -5.68
CA GLN A 119 21.00 5.39 -5.95
C GLN A 119 21.73 5.69 -4.64
N ASN A 120 22.82 4.98 -4.41
CA ASN A 120 23.72 5.18 -3.28
C ASN A 120 25.13 5.46 -3.82
N GLY A 121 25.80 6.50 -3.29
CA GLY A 121 27.22 6.79 -3.56
C GLY A 121 27.54 7.51 -4.86
N LYS A 122 26.55 7.81 -5.75
CA LYS A 122 26.79 8.67 -6.92
C LYS A 122 27.03 10.13 -6.50
N ILE A 123 26.27 10.60 -5.54
CA ILE A 123 26.53 11.84 -4.80
C ILE A 123 27.18 11.41 -3.50
N LYS A 124 28.36 11.98 -3.18
CA LYS A 124 29.11 11.60 -1.96
C LYS A 124 28.20 11.68 -0.74
N ASN A 125 28.24 10.66 0.11
CA ASN A 125 27.51 10.58 1.37
C ASN A 125 25.97 10.70 1.24
N THR A 126 25.41 10.39 0.05
CA THR A 126 23.97 10.53 -0.20
C THR A 126 23.39 9.23 -0.71
N ASP A 127 22.29 8.80 -0.08
CA ASP A 127 21.42 7.71 -0.53
C ASP A 127 20.03 8.31 -0.81
N TYR A 128 19.48 7.99 -1.97
CA TYR A 128 18.12 8.43 -2.31
C TYR A 128 17.40 7.40 -3.15
N TRP A 129 16.07 7.37 -3.00
CA TRP A 129 15.22 6.50 -3.81
C TRP A 129 13.88 7.14 -4.12
N VAL A 130 13.35 6.70 -5.22
CA VAL A 130 12.02 7.07 -5.71
C VAL A 130 11.24 5.78 -5.94
N SER A 131 10.02 5.75 -5.43
CA SER A 131 9.03 4.70 -5.69
C SER A 131 7.78 5.35 -6.24
N TYR A 132 7.30 4.85 -7.39
CA TYR A 132 6.04 5.30 -7.99
C TYR A 132 5.21 4.10 -8.38
N SER A 133 3.91 4.15 -8.04
CA SER A 133 2.92 3.14 -8.40
C SER A 133 1.73 3.78 -9.11
N TYR A 134 1.32 3.17 -10.21
CA TYR A 134 0.06 3.43 -10.88
C TYR A 134 -0.83 2.21 -10.76
N LEU A 135 -2.07 2.40 -10.30
CA LEU A 135 -3.07 1.36 -10.09
C LEU A 135 -4.38 1.76 -10.76
N ASP A 136 -4.85 0.93 -11.68
CA ASP A 136 -6.22 0.93 -12.19
C ASP A 136 -6.92 -0.34 -11.69
N THR A 137 -8.03 -0.17 -10.95
CA THR A 137 -8.74 -1.28 -10.31
C THR A 137 -10.21 -0.98 -10.17
N GLU A 138 -11.03 -1.99 -10.45
CA GLU A 138 -12.45 -1.99 -10.16
C GLU A 138 -12.84 -3.33 -9.54
N ARG A 139 -13.87 -3.33 -8.71
CA ARG A 139 -14.46 -4.53 -8.14
C ARG A 139 -15.97 -4.39 -8.07
N ASP A 140 -16.63 -5.48 -8.41
CA ASP A 140 -18.03 -5.74 -8.08
C ASP A 140 -18.06 -6.80 -6.97
N TYR A 141 -18.19 -6.38 -5.73
CA TYR A 141 -18.09 -7.26 -4.57
C TYR A 141 -18.81 -6.66 -3.35
N ARG A 142 -18.98 -7.41 -2.29
CA ARG A 142 -19.73 -6.96 -1.12
C ARG A 142 -21.11 -6.46 -1.52
N ASN A 143 -21.54 -5.34 -0.94
CA ASN A 143 -22.77 -4.65 -1.26
C ASN A 143 -22.63 -3.57 -2.35
N TYR A 144 -21.63 -3.71 -3.23
CA TYR A 144 -21.50 -2.76 -4.34
C TYR A 144 -22.65 -2.94 -5.33
N PRO A 145 -23.39 -1.88 -5.67
CA PRO A 145 -24.48 -1.95 -6.65
C PRO A 145 -23.97 -2.11 -8.08
N THR A 146 -22.73 -1.65 -8.34
CA THR A 146 -22.03 -1.73 -9.63
C THR A 146 -20.54 -1.85 -9.40
N ALA A 147 -19.80 -2.35 -10.39
CA ALA A 147 -18.34 -2.32 -10.36
C ALA A 147 -17.83 -0.89 -10.16
N ALA A 148 -16.89 -0.72 -9.24
CA ALA A 148 -16.33 0.58 -8.92
C ALA A 148 -14.90 0.45 -8.36
N ARG A 149 -14.14 1.54 -8.43
CA ARG A 149 -12.84 1.63 -7.73
C ARG A 149 -13.07 1.65 -6.23
N PRO A 150 -12.53 0.67 -5.47
CA PRO A 150 -12.72 0.61 -4.03
C PRO A 150 -12.18 1.84 -3.30
N SER A 151 -12.84 2.23 -2.21
CA SER A 151 -12.50 3.41 -1.41
C SER A 151 -11.10 3.37 -0.77
N PHE A 152 -10.44 2.21 -0.70
CA PHE A 152 -9.07 2.09 -0.22
C PHE A 152 -8.00 2.34 -1.30
N ALA A 153 -8.38 2.36 -2.59
CA ALA A 153 -7.45 2.41 -3.71
C ALA A 153 -7.14 3.86 -4.11
N SER A 154 -5.85 4.20 -4.16
CA SER A 154 -5.34 5.42 -4.79
C SER A 154 -4.73 5.09 -6.14
N LYS A 155 -5.03 5.90 -7.15
CA LYS A 155 -4.59 5.67 -8.55
C LYS A 155 -3.09 5.88 -8.71
N HIS A 156 -2.55 6.89 -8.04
CA HIS A 156 -1.14 7.28 -8.09
C HIS A 156 -0.57 7.34 -6.67
N ASN A 157 0.56 6.70 -6.45
CA ASN A 157 1.33 6.79 -5.23
C ASN A 157 2.79 7.11 -5.59
N LEU A 158 3.37 8.10 -4.94
CA LEU A 158 4.76 8.51 -5.09
C LEU A 158 5.41 8.62 -3.73
N SER A 159 6.61 8.05 -3.60
CA SER A 159 7.47 8.25 -2.43
C SER A 159 8.87 8.63 -2.90
N ILE A 160 9.42 9.69 -2.34
CA ILE A 160 10.80 10.14 -2.57
C ILE A 160 11.46 10.23 -1.20
N VAL A 161 12.60 9.57 -1.06
CA VAL A 161 13.36 9.61 0.20
C VAL A 161 14.81 9.96 -0.12
N THR A 162 15.39 10.81 0.70
CA THR A 162 16.80 11.17 0.64
C THR A 162 17.43 11.09 2.02
N LYS A 163 18.67 10.61 2.09
CA LYS A 163 19.51 10.62 3.27
C LYS A 163 20.87 11.18 2.88
N HIS A 164 21.37 12.13 3.64
CA HIS A 164 22.68 12.75 3.41
C HIS A 164 23.46 12.82 4.72
N TRP A 165 24.67 12.26 4.71
CA TRP A 165 25.60 12.33 5.83
C TRP A 165 26.53 13.54 5.70
N ILE A 166 26.56 14.39 6.72
CA ILE A 166 27.44 15.56 6.81
C ILE A 166 28.53 15.25 7.82
N GLU A 167 29.76 14.99 7.29
CA GLU A 167 30.90 14.54 8.10
C GLU A 167 31.27 15.54 9.19
N ASP A 168 31.40 16.83 8.84
CA ASP A 168 31.80 17.89 9.77
C ASP A 168 30.82 18.09 10.92
N TRP A 169 29.55 17.81 10.67
CA TRP A 169 28.47 17.92 11.68
C TRP A 169 28.18 16.61 12.38
N LYS A 170 28.86 15.53 12.00
CA LYS A 170 28.52 14.18 12.48
C LYS A 170 27.02 13.92 12.45
N SER A 171 26.38 14.33 11.38
CA SER A 171 24.91 14.37 11.29
C SER A 171 24.39 13.73 10.01
N GLN A 172 23.32 12.96 10.13
CA GLN A 172 22.52 12.53 9.00
C GLN A 172 21.28 13.39 8.92
N ILE A 173 21.01 13.98 7.77
CA ILE A 173 19.75 14.62 7.45
C ILE A 173 18.98 13.81 6.43
N GLY A 174 17.68 13.76 6.58
CA GLY A 174 16.81 13.04 5.67
C GLY A 174 15.53 13.80 5.39
N PHE A 175 15.04 13.64 4.15
CA PHE A 175 13.73 14.10 3.73
C PHE A 175 12.96 12.93 3.15
N SER A 176 11.67 12.88 3.43
CA SER A 176 10.75 11.97 2.77
C SER A 176 9.51 12.72 2.31
N TYR A 177 9.20 12.59 1.02
CA TYR A 177 7.98 13.10 0.44
C TYR A 177 7.07 11.96 0.03
N GLN A 178 5.80 12.03 0.40
CA GLN A 178 4.76 11.08 0.05
C GLN A 178 3.59 11.80 -0.61
N PHE A 179 3.16 11.27 -1.73
CA PHE A 179 1.97 11.69 -2.44
C PHE A 179 1.09 10.49 -2.73
N ALA A 180 -0.22 10.63 -2.55
CA ALA A 180 -1.22 9.70 -3.05
C ALA A 180 -2.40 10.48 -3.65
N SER A 181 -2.90 10.04 -4.80
CA SER A 181 -4.12 10.59 -5.36
C SER A 181 -5.31 10.30 -4.44
N GLY A 182 -6.35 11.09 -4.55
CA GLY A 182 -7.58 10.96 -3.80
C GLY A 182 -8.19 9.56 -3.90
N ARG A 183 -9.04 9.24 -2.94
CA ARG A 183 -9.76 7.97 -2.84
C ARG A 183 -11.24 8.20 -3.04
N ASN A 184 -11.92 7.26 -3.69
CA ASN A 184 -13.35 7.36 -3.90
C ASN A 184 -14.11 7.21 -2.58
N TYR A 185 -15.17 8.00 -2.43
CA TYR A 185 -16.15 7.87 -1.35
C TYR A 185 -17.55 8.20 -1.88
N THR A 186 -18.60 7.75 -1.17
CA THR A 186 -19.97 8.07 -1.52
C THR A 186 -20.39 9.35 -0.82
N ASN A 187 -20.78 10.37 -1.60
CA ASN A 187 -21.44 11.58 -1.13
C ASN A 187 -22.98 11.37 -1.24
N PRO A 188 -23.72 11.24 -0.13
CA PRO A 188 -25.15 10.97 -0.19
C PRO A 188 -25.98 12.16 -0.69
N ASN A 189 -25.38 13.33 -0.85
CA ASN A 189 -26.03 14.53 -1.42
C ASN A 189 -26.00 14.56 -2.95
N GLU A 190 -25.33 13.60 -3.59
CA GLU A 190 -25.16 13.51 -5.03
C GLU A 190 -25.55 12.10 -5.50
N PRO A 191 -26.09 11.94 -6.72
CA PRO A 191 -26.45 10.63 -7.22
C PRO A 191 -25.22 9.76 -7.50
N GLY A 192 -25.35 8.44 -7.31
CA GLY A 192 -24.32 7.47 -7.64
C GLY A 192 -23.59 6.88 -6.43
N PHE A 193 -22.86 5.83 -6.70
CA PHE A 193 -22.05 5.09 -5.72
C PHE A 193 -20.58 5.40 -5.91
N LEU A 194 -19.85 5.66 -4.82
CA LEU A 194 -18.45 6.09 -4.84
C LEU A 194 -18.22 7.28 -5.82
N ASN A 195 -19.13 8.22 -5.80
CA ASN A 195 -19.37 9.30 -6.75
C ASN A 195 -18.43 10.49 -6.57
N ASN A 196 -17.65 10.53 -5.50
CA ASN A 196 -16.73 11.63 -5.19
C ASN A 196 -15.33 11.12 -4.84
N GLU A 197 -14.36 12.03 -4.87
CA GLU A 197 -12.95 11.73 -4.58
C GLU A 197 -12.40 12.68 -3.51
N THR A 198 -11.64 12.14 -2.55
CA THR A 198 -10.97 12.97 -1.53
C THR A 198 -9.87 13.82 -2.15
N LYS A 199 -9.41 14.82 -1.41
CA LYS A 199 -8.20 15.57 -1.79
C LYS A 199 -6.99 14.62 -1.85
N ASN A 200 -6.02 14.98 -2.69
CA ASN A 200 -4.74 14.28 -2.73
C ASN A 200 -4.03 14.38 -1.38
N PHE A 201 -3.44 13.27 -0.97
CA PHE A 201 -2.57 13.21 0.20
C PHE A 201 -1.17 13.73 -0.15
N ASN A 202 -0.62 14.60 0.70
CA ASN A 202 0.73 15.12 0.59
C ASN A 202 1.37 15.18 1.97
N ASN A 203 2.58 14.63 2.09
CA ASN A 203 3.34 14.66 3.32
C ASN A 203 4.82 14.84 3.01
N LEU A 204 5.40 15.94 3.47
CA LEU A 204 6.85 16.16 3.47
C LEU A 204 7.33 16.07 4.90
N SER A 205 8.24 15.17 5.18
CA SER A 205 8.83 14.95 6.50
C SER A 205 10.34 15.19 6.45
N PHE A 206 10.88 15.63 7.57
CA PHE A 206 12.29 15.85 7.80
C PHE A 206 12.78 15.06 9.02
N ASN A 207 14.00 14.56 8.97
CA ASN A 207 14.66 14.00 10.13
C ASN A 207 16.13 14.43 10.17
N TRP A 208 16.66 14.49 11.40
CA TRP A 208 18.03 14.80 11.69
C TRP A 208 18.51 13.89 12.82
N ALA A 209 19.61 13.19 12.57
CA ALA A 209 20.27 12.37 13.56
C ALA A 209 21.70 12.92 13.78
N TYR A 210 22.00 13.35 15.00
CA TYR A 210 23.32 13.81 15.40
C TYR A 210 24.05 12.73 16.19
N LEU A 211 25.19 12.30 15.69
CA LEU A 211 26.04 11.31 16.33
C LEU A 211 26.95 11.99 17.34
N ILE A 212 26.58 11.96 18.61
CA ILE A 212 27.41 12.51 19.70
C ILE A 212 28.70 11.70 19.84
N ASP A 213 28.57 10.38 19.88
CA ASP A 213 29.64 9.39 19.79
C ASP A 213 29.10 8.09 19.17
N GLN A 214 29.93 7.04 19.06
CA GLN A 214 29.51 5.77 18.42
C GLN A 214 28.31 5.08 19.08
N GLN A 215 27.99 5.44 20.32
CA GLN A 215 26.94 4.80 21.11
C GLN A 215 25.74 5.71 21.37
N LYS A 216 25.87 7.02 21.13
CA LYS A 216 24.84 8.01 21.48
C LYS A 216 24.40 8.83 20.29
N ILE A 217 23.11 8.84 20.05
CA ILE A 217 22.48 9.57 18.96
C ILE A 217 21.38 10.46 19.52
N LEU A 218 21.43 11.73 19.16
CA LEU A 218 20.32 12.64 19.33
C LEU A 218 19.53 12.66 18.01
N TYR A 219 18.25 12.39 18.08
CA TYR A 219 17.38 12.31 16.92
C TYR A 219 16.25 13.33 17.02
N PHE A 220 15.98 14.01 15.92
CA PHE A 220 14.86 14.92 15.75
C PHE A 220 14.13 14.60 14.46
N SER A 221 12.80 14.62 14.49
CA SER A 221 12.00 14.53 13.27
C SER A 221 10.76 15.39 13.33
N VAL A 222 10.33 15.82 12.14
CA VAL A 222 9.09 16.53 11.91
C VAL A 222 8.35 15.81 10.79
N ASN A 223 7.16 15.34 11.10
CA ASN A 223 6.25 14.79 10.09
C ASN A 223 5.34 15.90 9.57
N ASN A 224 5.13 15.92 8.25
CA ASN A 224 4.32 16.93 7.56
C ASN A 224 4.74 18.39 7.89
N ILE A 225 5.98 18.73 7.58
CA ILE A 225 6.56 20.05 7.86
C ILE A 225 5.85 21.20 7.15
N LEU A 226 5.11 20.90 6.06
CA LEU A 226 4.31 21.88 5.33
C LEU A 226 2.95 22.15 5.97
N GLY A 227 2.58 21.37 7.02
CA GLY A 227 1.27 21.49 7.66
C GLY A 227 0.10 21.22 6.72
N THR A 228 0.29 20.37 5.71
CA THR A 228 -0.76 20.05 4.74
C THR A 228 -1.94 19.40 5.45
N LYS A 229 -3.13 19.96 5.28
CA LYS A 229 -4.37 19.41 5.84
C LYS A 229 -4.85 18.22 5.01
N ASN A 230 -4.36 17.05 5.36
CA ASN A 230 -4.72 15.80 4.72
C ASN A 230 -6.10 15.34 5.19
N VAL A 231 -6.93 14.88 4.25
CA VAL A 231 -8.26 14.33 4.51
C VAL A 231 -8.31 12.89 4.00
N PHE A 232 -8.58 11.94 4.90
CA PHE A 232 -8.61 10.52 4.59
C PHE A 232 -9.99 10.00 4.12
N GLY A 233 -11.03 10.78 4.34
CA GLY A 233 -12.40 10.45 3.99
C GLY A 233 -13.39 11.45 4.58
N TYR A 234 -14.64 11.13 4.47
CA TYR A 234 -15.74 11.92 5.04
C TYR A 234 -16.77 11.01 5.68
N ASP A 235 -17.20 11.36 6.90
CA ASP A 235 -18.37 10.82 7.55
C ASP A 235 -19.57 11.75 7.33
N TYR A 236 -20.73 11.19 7.07
CA TYR A 236 -21.97 11.91 6.89
C TYR A 236 -22.93 11.59 8.03
N LYS A 237 -23.74 12.58 8.45
CA LYS A 237 -24.84 12.31 9.38
C LYS A 237 -25.85 11.36 8.74
N ASN A 238 -26.48 10.51 9.56
CA ASN A 238 -27.49 9.55 9.09
C ASN A 238 -28.84 10.20 8.77
N THR A 239 -29.05 11.46 9.21
CA THR A 239 -30.28 12.23 8.96
C THR A 239 -29.92 13.53 8.26
N PRO A 240 -30.70 13.93 7.24
CA PRO A 240 -30.52 15.21 6.57
C PRO A 240 -30.84 16.38 7.52
N ASN A 241 -30.23 17.52 7.26
CA ASN A 241 -30.56 18.79 7.91
C ASN A 241 -31.88 19.39 7.36
N THR A 242 -32.28 20.57 7.84
CA THR A 242 -33.52 21.27 7.45
C THR A 242 -33.60 21.60 5.94
N ASN A 243 -32.46 21.61 5.23
CA ASN A 243 -32.40 21.86 3.79
C ASN A 243 -32.36 20.54 2.97
N GLY A 244 -32.54 19.39 3.60
CA GLY A 244 -32.52 18.09 2.95
C GLY A 244 -31.10 17.57 2.64
N HIS A 245 -30.03 18.23 3.12
CA HIS A 245 -28.64 17.83 2.91
C HIS A 245 -28.06 17.07 4.12
N PHE A 246 -27.26 16.06 3.86
CA PHE A 246 -26.49 15.35 4.87
C PHE A 246 -25.21 16.13 5.18
N ASP A 247 -25.07 16.60 6.41
CA ASP A 247 -23.87 17.28 6.88
C ASP A 247 -22.71 16.31 6.93
N ARG A 248 -21.53 16.76 6.49
CA ARG A 248 -20.30 15.97 6.47
C ARG A 248 -19.26 16.44 7.48
N LYS A 249 -18.48 15.49 8.01
CA LYS A 249 -17.29 15.72 8.81
C LYS A 249 -16.09 15.08 8.11
N ALA A 250 -15.01 15.83 7.92
CA ALA A 250 -13.77 15.28 7.38
C ALA A 250 -13.09 14.37 8.40
N ILE A 251 -12.62 13.21 7.94
CA ILE A 251 -11.73 12.32 8.69
C ILE A 251 -10.30 12.82 8.45
N ILE A 252 -9.73 13.43 9.47
CA ILE A 252 -8.41 14.06 9.44
C ILE A 252 -7.51 13.44 10.52
N PRO A 253 -6.17 13.55 10.43
CA PRO A 253 -5.28 13.17 11.52
C PRO A 253 -5.54 14.07 12.75
N ASN A 254 -5.21 13.56 13.94
CA ASN A 254 -5.38 14.31 15.19
C ASN A 254 -4.53 15.59 15.25
N ALA A 255 -3.42 15.63 14.51
CA ALA A 255 -2.57 16.79 14.34
C ALA A 255 -2.04 16.82 12.91
N ASP A 256 -1.98 18.01 12.29
CA ASP A 256 -1.46 18.16 10.93
C ASP A 256 0.05 17.88 10.89
N SER A 257 0.80 18.30 11.92
CA SER A 257 2.23 18.05 12.05
C SER A 257 2.56 17.40 13.39
N PHE A 258 3.61 16.56 13.40
CA PHE A 258 4.08 15.88 14.58
C PHE A 258 5.60 16.03 14.72
N PHE A 259 6.05 16.37 15.93
CA PHE A 259 7.45 16.51 16.28
C PHE A 259 7.86 15.37 17.20
N PHE A 260 9.06 14.82 16.96
CA PHE A 260 9.64 13.83 17.82
C PHE A 260 11.10 14.19 18.13
N VAL A 261 11.47 14.07 19.39
CA VAL A 261 12.86 14.16 19.86
C VAL A 261 13.19 12.89 20.61
N GLY A 262 14.29 12.25 20.26
CA GLY A 262 14.75 11.02 20.87
C GLY A 262 16.23 11.06 21.19
N PHE A 263 16.62 10.47 22.31
CA PHE A 263 18.00 10.20 22.66
C PHE A 263 18.18 8.68 22.73
N PHE A 264 19.08 8.15 21.89
CA PHE A 264 19.38 6.73 21.83
C PHE A 264 20.78 6.48 22.38
N TRP A 265 20.87 5.58 23.33
CA TRP A 265 22.12 5.17 23.93
C TRP A 265 22.25 3.65 23.87
N THR A 266 23.25 3.19 23.10
CA THR A 266 23.62 1.78 23.06
C THR A 266 24.55 1.49 24.21
N ILE A 267 24.14 0.62 25.12
CA ILE A 267 24.95 0.15 26.24
C ILE A 267 25.56 -1.20 25.81
N SER A 268 26.89 -1.26 25.63
CA SER A 268 27.60 -2.49 25.29
C SER A 268 28.93 -2.55 26.03
N ASP A 269 29.36 -3.76 26.40
CA ASP A 269 30.61 -4.00 27.16
C ASP A 269 31.85 -3.64 26.32
N ASP A 270 31.80 -3.82 25.01
CA ASP A 270 32.92 -3.57 24.11
C ASP A 270 33.09 -2.09 23.70
N LYS A 271 32.12 -1.23 24.04
CA LYS A 271 32.05 0.20 23.67
C LYS A 271 32.21 0.50 22.17
N LYS A 272 32.12 -0.54 21.32
CA LYS A 272 32.33 -0.46 19.87
C LYS A 272 31.05 -0.71 19.08
N SER A 273 30.02 -1.24 19.72
CA SER A 273 28.73 -1.45 19.05
C SER A 273 28.17 -0.14 18.54
N ASN A 274 27.98 -0.07 17.24
CA ASN A 274 27.58 1.10 16.51
C ASN A 274 26.19 0.90 15.92
N GLN A 275 25.32 1.91 16.05
CA GLN A 275 23.99 1.89 15.42
C GLN A 275 23.98 2.54 14.02
N LEU A 276 25.11 3.04 13.52
CA LEU A 276 25.19 3.69 12.20
C LEU A 276 24.73 2.80 11.06
N ASP A 277 24.93 1.49 11.16
CA ASP A 277 24.49 0.54 10.13
C ASP A 277 22.94 0.46 10.00
N ASN A 278 22.22 0.99 11.00
CA ASN A 278 20.75 1.00 11.07
C ASN A 278 20.16 2.39 10.76
N LEU A 279 20.97 3.41 10.55
CA LEU A 279 20.58 4.75 10.12
C LEU A 279 20.80 4.87 8.58
#